data_f39e127ac385d90bd488ceb940ed62e5
#
_entry.id   f39e127ac385d90bd488ceb940ed62e5
#
_cell.length_a   1.000
_cell.length_b   1.000
_cell.length_c   1.000
_cell.angle_alpha   90.00
_cell.angle_beta   90.00
_cell.angle_gamma   90.00
#
_symmetry.space_group_name_H-M   'P 1'
#
loop_
_entity.id
_entity.type
_entity.pdbx_description
1 polymer ?
#
loop_
_entity_poly.entity_id
_entity_poly.type
_entity_poly.pdbx_seq_one_letter_code
_entity_poly.pdbx_strand_id
1 'polypeptide(L)'
;MAVALLLLLVTPVGLLAALALLTRPRAARVPLKGRHVFITGGSSGIGLAMATAAAREGARVSILARNLARLEDARAAIQRDSGRDDVGVHAADVRDAGAVARALQEAGPVDVLVCNHGVFVPQELEGQDVDEIKWMVDINLMGSFHLIKAALPAMKARTRETRLPGSIAIMSSQAGQVGIYGYTAYSASKFALRGLGEALQHEVIADNIHVSLIFPPDTETPGLEEEHKRRPELTNIIAGSSGGMKADDVAKKALDGIKSAKFIVPCNFEGAMLAVATAGLSPQSSPLMAFLEVVGAGLMRFAAICFQWNWFSTIESYYAKKKKSE
;
A
#
# COMPACT_ATOMS: atom_id res chain seq x y z
N MET A 1 35.53 -24.13 -21.93
CA MET A 1 35.40 -23.65 -20.54
C MET A 1 35.50 -22.12 -20.45
N ALA A 2 36.54 -21.47 -20.96
CA ALA A 2 36.71 -20.00 -20.92
C ALA A 2 35.57 -19.21 -21.61
N VAL A 3 35.12 -19.65 -22.80
CA VAL A 3 33.99 -18.98 -23.52
C VAL A 3 32.68 -19.10 -22.76
N ALA A 4 32.38 -20.24 -22.14
CA ALA A 4 31.17 -20.43 -21.33
C ALA A 4 31.23 -19.57 -20.07
N LEU A 5 32.39 -19.42 -19.43
CA LEU A 5 32.59 -18.54 -18.27
C LEU A 5 32.46 -17.06 -18.67
N LEU A 6 32.94 -16.68 -19.82
CA LEU A 6 32.81 -15.33 -20.38
C LEU A 6 31.34 -15.00 -20.67
N LEU A 7 30.58 -15.90 -21.28
CA LEU A 7 29.14 -15.75 -21.55
C LEU A 7 28.32 -15.68 -20.25
N LEU A 8 28.69 -16.47 -19.23
CA LEU A 8 28.04 -16.40 -17.90
C LEU A 8 28.25 -15.05 -17.17
N LEU A 9 29.34 -14.35 -17.47
CA LEU A 9 29.62 -13.01 -16.89
C LEU A 9 29.09 -11.87 -17.76
N VAL A 10 29.21 -11.98 -19.08
CA VAL A 10 28.82 -10.92 -20.03
C VAL A 10 27.30 -10.80 -20.16
N THR A 11 26.55 -11.90 -20.13
CA THR A 11 25.08 -11.84 -20.27
C THR A 11 24.38 -11.12 -19.12
N PRO A 12 24.64 -11.38 -17.83
CA PRO A 12 24.05 -10.62 -16.73
C PRO A 12 24.42 -9.14 -16.74
N VAL A 13 25.69 -8.83 -17.06
CA VAL A 13 26.17 -7.43 -17.14
C VAL A 13 25.50 -6.70 -18.30
N GLY A 14 25.42 -7.34 -19.46
CA GLY A 14 24.73 -6.80 -20.64
C GLY A 14 23.23 -6.55 -20.36
N LEU A 15 22.57 -7.51 -19.71
CA LEU A 15 21.17 -7.36 -19.29
C LEU A 15 20.99 -6.21 -18.30
N LEU A 16 21.84 -6.12 -17.28
CA LEU A 16 21.77 -5.03 -16.30
C LEU A 16 21.99 -3.67 -16.97
N ALA A 17 22.92 -3.56 -17.90
CA ALA A 17 23.16 -2.34 -18.68
C ALA A 17 21.95 -1.96 -19.53
N ALA A 18 21.34 -2.93 -20.22
CA ALA A 18 20.11 -2.71 -21.00
C ALA A 18 18.96 -2.26 -20.09
N LEU A 19 18.77 -2.92 -18.94
CA LEU A 19 17.75 -2.54 -17.98
C LEU A 19 18.01 -1.16 -17.38
N ALA A 20 19.26 -0.79 -17.16
CA ALA A 20 19.62 0.55 -16.70
C ALA A 20 19.26 1.64 -17.72
N LEU A 21 19.31 1.33 -19.02
CA LEU A 21 18.85 2.22 -20.08
C LEU A 21 17.34 2.27 -20.18
N LEU A 22 16.66 1.12 -20.04
CA LEU A 22 15.21 1.01 -20.18
C LEU A 22 14.45 1.59 -18.98
N THR A 23 14.90 1.30 -17.76
CA THR A 23 14.24 1.79 -16.54
C THR A 23 14.46 3.29 -16.35
N ARG A 24 15.55 3.85 -16.92
CA ARG A 24 15.94 5.27 -16.82
C ARG A 24 15.41 5.88 -15.52
N PRO A 25 16.07 5.65 -14.39
CA PRO A 25 15.53 6.10 -13.12
C PRO A 25 15.34 7.62 -13.21
N ARG A 26 14.07 8.05 -13.31
CA ARG A 26 13.72 9.41 -12.96
C ARG A 26 13.92 9.46 -11.45
N ALA A 27 15.14 9.72 -11.00
CA ALA A 27 15.48 9.80 -9.60
C ALA A 27 14.75 11.00 -8.99
N ALA A 28 13.44 10.83 -8.80
CA ALA A 28 12.62 11.80 -8.11
C ALA A 28 12.76 11.55 -6.62
N ARG A 29 13.06 12.60 -5.88
CA ARG A 29 12.93 12.59 -4.43
C ARG A 29 11.78 13.50 -4.05
N VAL A 30 10.79 12.95 -3.38
CA VAL A 30 9.65 13.69 -2.84
C VAL A 30 10.03 14.19 -1.44
N PRO A 31 10.39 15.48 -1.26
CA PRO A 31 10.72 15.98 0.06
C PRO A 31 9.47 16.07 0.93
N LEU A 32 9.59 15.78 2.22
CA LEU A 32 8.49 15.95 3.18
C LEU A 32 8.60 17.27 3.96
N LYS A 33 9.82 17.72 4.25
CA LYS A 33 10.05 18.95 5.02
C LYS A 33 9.42 20.17 4.31
N GLY A 34 8.57 20.87 5.03
CA GLY A 34 7.85 22.05 4.52
C GLY A 34 6.74 21.72 3.51
N ARG A 35 6.44 20.44 3.29
CA ARG A 35 5.39 19.98 2.37
C ARG A 35 4.13 19.60 3.14
N HIS A 36 2.99 19.67 2.48
CA HIS A 36 1.72 19.25 3.04
C HIS A 36 1.42 17.79 2.73
N VAL A 37 1.38 16.97 3.79
CA VAL A 37 1.04 15.53 3.73
C VAL A 37 -0.38 15.34 4.26
N PHE A 38 -1.29 14.88 3.42
CA PHE A 38 -2.68 14.59 3.79
C PHE A 38 -2.88 13.08 3.89
N ILE A 39 -3.31 12.59 5.06
CA ILE A 39 -3.37 11.15 5.37
C ILE A 39 -4.78 10.76 5.80
N THR A 40 -5.40 9.82 5.10
CA THR A 40 -6.68 9.23 5.53
C THR A 40 -6.47 8.03 6.45
N GLY A 41 -7.45 7.76 7.33
CA GLY A 41 -7.28 6.78 8.39
C GLY A 41 -6.21 7.20 9.41
N GLY A 42 -5.97 8.52 9.56
CA GLY A 42 -4.90 9.08 10.38
C GLY A 42 -5.16 9.08 11.89
N SER A 43 -6.32 8.60 12.35
CA SER A 43 -6.66 8.59 13.78
C SER A 43 -6.10 7.40 14.57
N SER A 44 -5.50 6.40 13.90
CA SER A 44 -4.93 5.21 14.57
C SER A 44 -4.00 4.43 13.63
N GLY A 45 -3.32 3.43 14.18
CA GLY A 45 -2.54 2.43 13.45
C GLY A 45 -1.52 3.04 12.48
N ILE A 46 -1.40 2.47 11.28
CA ILE A 46 -0.42 2.88 10.27
C ILE A 46 -0.56 4.36 9.90
N GLY A 47 -1.80 4.86 9.75
CA GLY A 47 -2.04 6.24 9.37
C GLY A 47 -1.56 7.24 10.41
N LEU A 48 -1.79 6.97 11.70
CA LEU A 48 -1.28 7.79 12.81
C LEU A 48 0.25 7.73 12.88
N ALA A 49 0.85 6.55 12.73
CA ALA A 49 2.30 6.38 12.71
C ALA A 49 2.95 7.13 11.55
N MET A 50 2.35 7.08 10.34
CA MET A 50 2.82 7.86 9.19
C MET A 50 2.69 9.36 9.41
N ALA A 51 1.57 9.83 10.00
CA ALA A 51 1.34 11.23 10.30
C ALA A 51 2.39 11.76 11.29
N THR A 52 2.65 11.01 12.35
CA THR A 52 3.66 11.34 13.37
C THR A 52 5.07 11.39 12.76
N ALA A 53 5.45 10.38 11.97
CA ALA A 53 6.76 10.32 11.34
C ALA A 53 6.95 11.45 10.31
N ALA A 54 5.93 11.77 9.51
CA ALA A 54 5.98 12.89 8.56
C ALA A 54 6.11 14.25 9.28
N ALA A 55 5.38 14.45 10.38
CA ALA A 55 5.49 15.65 11.20
C ALA A 55 6.89 15.82 11.81
N ARG A 56 7.51 14.72 12.32
CA ARG A 56 8.90 14.72 12.79
C ARG A 56 9.90 15.12 11.71
N GLU A 57 9.64 14.74 10.44
CA GLU A 57 10.46 15.17 9.30
C GLU A 57 10.19 16.60 8.85
N GLY A 58 9.32 17.34 9.55
CA GLY A 58 9.02 18.75 9.30
C GLY A 58 7.93 18.98 8.24
N ALA A 59 7.09 18.00 7.95
CA ALA A 59 5.92 18.18 7.13
C ALA A 59 4.80 18.92 7.88
N ARG A 60 4.00 19.71 7.17
CA ARG A 60 2.65 20.05 7.60
C ARG A 60 1.77 18.83 7.40
N VAL A 61 1.01 18.42 8.38
CA VAL A 61 0.21 17.19 8.33
C VAL A 61 -1.28 17.50 8.49
N SER A 62 -2.10 16.90 7.64
CA SER A 62 -3.55 16.84 7.82
C SER A 62 -3.99 15.38 7.90
N ILE A 63 -4.82 15.05 8.87
CA ILE A 63 -5.38 13.72 9.06
C ILE A 63 -6.90 13.71 8.86
N LEU A 64 -7.40 12.68 8.18
CA LEU A 64 -8.82 12.48 7.95
C LEU A 64 -9.29 11.13 8.50
N ALA A 65 -10.40 11.14 9.23
CA ALA A 65 -11.14 9.94 9.65
C ALA A 65 -12.59 10.32 9.99
N ARG A 66 -13.43 9.34 10.33
CA ARG A 66 -14.87 9.58 10.62
C ARG A 66 -15.12 10.17 12.00
N ASN A 67 -14.33 9.81 13.00
CA ASN A 67 -14.57 10.18 14.40
C ASN A 67 -13.69 11.38 14.79
N LEU A 68 -14.34 12.53 15.02
CA LEU A 68 -13.65 13.78 15.36
C LEU A 68 -12.89 13.67 16.68
N ALA A 69 -13.47 13.06 17.73
CA ALA A 69 -12.79 12.92 19.01
C ALA A 69 -11.47 12.15 18.89
N ARG A 70 -11.48 11.01 18.18
CA ARG A 70 -10.25 10.25 17.91
C ARG A 70 -9.25 11.03 17.05
N LEU A 71 -9.71 11.89 16.15
CA LEU A 71 -8.82 12.76 15.37
C LEU A 71 -8.15 13.82 16.25
N GLU A 72 -8.86 14.39 17.22
CA GLU A 72 -8.31 15.35 18.17
C GLU A 72 -7.28 14.70 19.10
N ASP A 73 -7.56 13.47 19.58
CA ASP A 73 -6.59 12.69 20.36
C ASP A 73 -5.32 12.41 19.54
N ALA A 74 -5.50 12.01 18.27
CA ALA A 74 -4.40 11.77 17.35
C ALA A 74 -3.60 13.04 17.07
N ARG A 75 -4.27 14.19 16.86
CA ARG A 75 -3.62 15.49 16.70
C ARG A 75 -2.75 15.81 17.91
N ALA A 76 -3.31 15.69 19.12
CA ALA A 76 -2.57 15.95 20.35
C ALA A 76 -1.36 15.02 20.51
N ALA A 77 -1.47 13.74 20.10
CA ALA A 77 -0.37 12.79 20.10
C ALA A 77 0.72 13.17 19.09
N ILE A 78 0.35 13.53 17.85
CA ILE A 78 1.29 13.97 16.82
C ILE A 78 2.02 15.25 17.25
N GLN A 79 1.30 16.24 17.77
CA GLN A 79 1.88 17.50 18.25
C GLN A 79 2.89 17.27 19.36
N ARG A 80 2.51 16.49 20.37
CA ARG A 80 3.37 16.15 21.52
C ARG A 80 4.66 15.46 21.12
N ASP A 81 4.58 14.57 20.12
CA ASP A 81 5.67 13.73 19.70
C ASP A 81 6.60 14.39 18.67
N SER A 82 6.06 15.24 17.81
CA SER A 82 6.82 15.95 16.77
C SER A 82 7.25 17.37 17.16
N GLY A 83 6.64 17.94 18.21
CA GLY A 83 6.84 19.35 18.59
C GLY A 83 6.24 20.35 17.60
N ARG A 84 5.27 19.91 16.75
CA ARG A 84 4.66 20.76 15.72
C ARG A 84 3.19 21.03 16.02
N ASP A 85 2.77 22.28 15.85
CA ASP A 85 1.38 22.72 16.10
C ASP A 85 0.50 22.72 14.84
N ASP A 86 1.11 22.64 13.66
CA ASP A 86 0.43 22.74 12.35
C ASP A 86 -0.15 21.39 11.86
N VAL A 87 -0.92 20.72 12.73
CA VAL A 87 -1.62 19.46 12.43
C VAL A 87 -3.10 19.73 12.22
N GLY A 88 -3.58 19.57 10.99
CA GLY A 88 -4.98 19.70 10.60
C GLY A 88 -5.78 18.42 10.86
N VAL A 89 -7.04 18.55 11.26
CA VAL A 89 -7.99 17.43 11.42
C VAL A 89 -9.24 17.65 10.59
N HIS A 90 -9.69 16.60 9.89
CA HIS A 90 -10.85 16.65 9.02
C HIS A 90 -11.74 15.43 9.27
N ALA A 91 -12.97 15.67 9.75
CA ALA A 91 -13.93 14.60 10.00
C ALA A 91 -14.76 14.36 8.73
N ALA A 92 -14.55 13.21 8.07
CA ALA A 92 -15.32 12.81 6.90
C ALA A 92 -15.35 11.29 6.72
N ASP A 93 -16.43 10.79 6.12
CA ASP A 93 -16.49 9.43 5.60
C ASP A 93 -15.99 9.44 4.14
N VAL A 94 -15.01 8.59 3.83
CA VAL A 94 -14.43 8.50 2.49
C VAL A 94 -15.43 8.03 1.42
N ARG A 95 -16.57 7.45 1.83
CA ARG A 95 -17.67 7.09 0.95
C ARG A 95 -18.45 8.30 0.45
N ASP A 96 -18.42 9.42 1.17
CA ASP A 96 -19.04 10.67 0.76
C ASP A 96 -18.04 11.54 -0.02
N ALA A 97 -18.17 11.52 -1.34
CA ALA A 97 -17.31 12.30 -2.24
C ALA A 97 -17.39 13.81 -1.97
N GLY A 98 -18.55 14.33 -1.57
CA GLY A 98 -18.75 15.73 -1.24
C GLY A 98 -18.04 16.13 0.06
N ALA A 99 -18.15 15.29 1.11
CA ALA A 99 -17.43 15.52 2.37
C ALA A 99 -15.91 15.45 2.17
N VAL A 100 -15.43 14.49 1.37
CA VAL A 100 -14.01 14.37 1.00
C VAL A 100 -13.51 15.63 0.28
N ALA A 101 -14.28 16.12 -0.69
CA ALA A 101 -13.91 17.32 -1.46
C ALA A 101 -13.83 18.57 -0.54
N ARG A 102 -14.81 18.76 0.37
CA ARG A 102 -14.78 19.84 1.36
C ARG A 102 -13.56 19.74 2.28
N ALA A 103 -13.27 18.54 2.80
CA ALA A 103 -12.12 18.32 3.68
C ALA A 103 -10.78 18.67 2.99
N LEU A 104 -10.61 18.29 1.72
CA LEU A 104 -9.42 18.66 0.94
C LEU A 104 -9.35 20.15 0.63
N GLN A 105 -10.49 20.80 0.36
CA GLN A 105 -10.54 22.24 0.15
C GLN A 105 -10.15 23.01 1.42
N GLU A 106 -10.65 22.61 2.58
CA GLU A 106 -10.31 23.19 3.88
C GLU A 106 -8.85 22.97 4.27
N ALA A 107 -8.31 21.77 3.96
CA ALA A 107 -6.91 21.47 4.18
C ALA A 107 -5.97 22.33 3.34
N GLY A 108 -6.43 22.79 2.19
CA GLY A 108 -5.63 23.54 1.22
C GLY A 108 -4.73 22.65 0.36
N PRO A 109 -3.82 23.23 -0.45
CA PRO A 109 -3.02 22.50 -1.42
C PRO A 109 -2.21 21.36 -0.78
N VAL A 110 -2.35 20.15 -1.34
CA VAL A 110 -1.70 18.92 -0.88
C VAL A 110 -0.51 18.61 -1.79
N ASP A 111 0.62 18.28 -1.21
CA ASP A 111 1.83 17.85 -1.92
C ASP A 111 1.95 16.31 -1.95
N VAL A 112 1.55 15.65 -0.86
CA VAL A 112 1.58 14.20 -0.70
C VAL A 112 0.23 13.74 -0.17
N LEU A 113 -0.51 12.98 -0.98
CA LEU A 113 -1.78 12.36 -0.60
C LEU A 113 -1.55 10.91 -0.21
N VAL A 114 -2.00 10.51 0.98
CA VAL A 114 -1.91 9.13 1.46
C VAL A 114 -3.31 8.56 1.66
N CYS A 115 -3.75 7.71 0.74
CA CYS A 115 -4.98 6.92 0.84
C CYS A 115 -4.70 5.67 1.70
N ASN A 116 -4.77 5.85 3.04
CA ASN A 116 -4.46 4.77 4.00
C ASN A 116 -5.72 4.19 4.67
N HIS A 117 -6.90 4.82 4.49
CA HIS A 117 -8.15 4.26 4.99
C HIS A 117 -8.39 2.87 4.42
N GLY A 118 -9.04 2.02 5.20
CA GLY A 118 -9.42 0.70 4.77
C GLY A 118 -10.14 -0.07 5.88
N VAL A 119 -10.90 -1.06 5.45
CA VAL A 119 -11.61 -2.01 6.31
C VAL A 119 -11.45 -3.40 5.74
N PHE A 120 -11.57 -4.41 6.59
CA PHE A 120 -11.53 -5.80 6.19
C PHE A 120 -12.46 -6.63 7.08
N VAL A 121 -13.21 -7.52 6.44
CA VAL A 121 -14.11 -8.48 7.08
C VAL A 121 -13.72 -9.85 6.59
N PRO A 122 -12.98 -10.62 7.40
CA PRO A 122 -12.56 -11.96 7.04
C PRO A 122 -13.74 -12.92 7.18
N GLN A 123 -14.08 -13.57 6.09
CA GLN A 123 -15.15 -14.58 6.04
C GLN A 123 -15.05 -15.38 4.74
N GLU A 124 -15.50 -16.65 4.78
CA GLU A 124 -15.70 -17.43 3.56
C GLU A 124 -16.82 -16.79 2.73
N LEU A 125 -16.65 -16.74 1.41
CA LEU A 125 -17.54 -15.99 0.52
C LEU A 125 -19.01 -16.45 0.60
N GLU A 126 -19.24 -17.75 0.77
CA GLU A 126 -20.60 -18.32 0.88
C GLU A 126 -21.39 -17.74 2.07
N GLY A 127 -20.70 -17.47 3.19
CA GLY A 127 -21.32 -16.91 4.39
C GLY A 127 -21.24 -15.37 4.48
N GLN A 128 -20.60 -14.70 3.53
CA GLN A 128 -20.40 -13.27 3.59
C GLN A 128 -21.59 -12.48 3.06
N ASP A 129 -22.07 -11.50 3.83
CA ASP A 129 -23.15 -10.63 3.41
C ASP A 129 -22.70 -9.73 2.22
N VAL A 130 -23.55 -9.63 1.21
CA VAL A 130 -23.32 -8.78 0.03
C VAL A 130 -23.17 -7.30 0.42
N ASP A 131 -23.90 -6.84 1.43
CA ASP A 131 -23.77 -5.46 1.92
C ASP A 131 -22.42 -5.22 2.61
N GLU A 132 -21.85 -6.22 3.31
CA GLU A 132 -20.48 -6.12 3.83
C GLU A 132 -19.44 -6.10 2.70
N ILE A 133 -19.64 -6.90 1.65
CA ILE A 133 -18.77 -6.87 0.46
C ILE A 133 -18.80 -5.48 -0.18
N LYS A 134 -20.00 -4.96 -0.42
CA LYS A 134 -20.21 -3.63 -0.98
C LYS A 134 -19.56 -2.55 -0.10
N TRP A 135 -19.77 -2.62 1.20
CA TRP A 135 -19.17 -1.68 2.17
C TRP A 135 -17.65 -1.69 2.13
N MET A 136 -16.99 -2.86 2.02
CA MET A 136 -15.54 -2.95 1.83
C MET A 136 -15.08 -2.30 0.53
N VAL A 137 -15.78 -2.53 -0.57
CA VAL A 137 -15.46 -1.94 -1.87
C VAL A 137 -15.66 -0.43 -1.84
N ASP A 138 -16.76 0.04 -1.26
CA ASP A 138 -17.08 1.46 -1.16
C ASP A 138 -16.02 2.22 -0.33
N ILE A 139 -15.51 1.62 0.74
CA ILE A 139 -14.45 2.24 1.54
C ILE A 139 -13.09 2.08 0.86
N ASN A 140 -12.65 0.85 0.61
CA ASN A 140 -11.27 0.59 0.20
C ASN A 140 -10.96 1.14 -1.19
N LEU A 141 -11.89 0.98 -2.13
CA LEU A 141 -11.71 1.34 -3.54
C LEU A 141 -12.34 2.69 -3.88
N MET A 142 -13.65 2.83 -3.69
CA MET A 142 -14.34 4.07 -4.07
C MET A 142 -13.89 5.26 -3.24
N GLY A 143 -13.61 5.07 -1.95
CA GLY A 143 -13.01 6.10 -1.10
C GLY A 143 -11.68 6.62 -1.65
N SER A 144 -10.83 5.71 -2.19
CA SER A 144 -9.57 6.10 -2.84
C SER A 144 -9.80 6.90 -4.13
N PHE A 145 -10.79 6.52 -4.95
CA PHE A 145 -11.19 7.29 -6.12
C PHE A 145 -11.69 8.69 -5.74
N HIS A 146 -12.54 8.83 -4.72
CA HIS A 146 -13.06 10.12 -4.26
C HIS A 146 -11.92 11.06 -3.86
N LEU A 147 -10.97 10.56 -3.05
CA LEU A 147 -9.82 11.33 -2.59
C LEU A 147 -8.91 11.77 -3.73
N ILE A 148 -8.51 10.82 -4.57
CA ILE A 148 -7.60 11.10 -5.69
C ILE A 148 -8.24 12.08 -6.67
N LYS A 149 -9.49 11.83 -7.08
CA LYS A 149 -10.22 12.69 -8.00
C LYS A 149 -10.36 14.13 -7.47
N ALA A 150 -10.63 14.29 -6.18
CA ALA A 150 -10.78 15.60 -5.56
C ALA A 150 -9.43 16.33 -5.38
N ALA A 151 -8.34 15.62 -5.04
CA ALA A 151 -7.03 16.22 -4.81
C ALA A 151 -6.25 16.53 -6.09
N LEU A 152 -6.42 15.71 -7.13
CA LEU A 152 -5.55 15.70 -8.32
C LEU A 152 -5.43 17.05 -9.04
N PRO A 153 -6.49 17.84 -9.28
CA PRO A 153 -6.35 19.13 -9.95
C PRO A 153 -5.43 20.10 -9.20
N ALA A 154 -5.60 20.19 -7.88
CA ALA A 154 -4.79 21.05 -7.02
C ALA A 154 -3.34 20.55 -6.91
N MET A 155 -3.12 19.22 -6.85
CA MET A 155 -1.79 18.62 -6.85
C MET A 155 -1.03 18.92 -8.16
N LYS A 156 -1.70 18.81 -9.32
CA LYS A 156 -1.10 19.17 -10.62
C LYS A 156 -0.72 20.65 -10.69
N ALA A 157 -1.57 21.54 -10.19
CA ALA A 157 -1.24 22.97 -10.10
C ALA A 157 -0.03 23.21 -9.18
N ARG A 158 -0.02 22.53 -8.03
CA ARG A 158 1.05 22.66 -7.02
C ARG A 158 2.42 22.20 -7.52
N THR A 159 2.50 21.09 -8.26
CA THR A 159 3.77 20.61 -8.84
C THR A 159 4.31 21.56 -9.90
N ARG A 160 3.42 22.21 -10.69
CA ARG A 160 3.80 23.24 -11.68
C ARG A 160 4.34 24.50 -11.00
N GLU A 161 3.69 24.94 -9.92
CA GLU A 161 4.07 26.12 -9.16
C GLU A 161 5.42 25.92 -8.46
N THR A 162 5.54 24.83 -7.69
CA THR A 162 6.73 24.58 -6.84
C THR A 162 7.90 23.99 -7.60
N ARG A 163 7.69 23.40 -8.76
CA ARG A 163 8.67 22.59 -9.53
C ARG A 163 9.17 21.37 -8.76
N LEU A 164 8.52 21.02 -7.65
CA LEU A 164 8.84 19.85 -6.83
C LEU A 164 7.88 18.71 -7.15
N PRO A 165 8.33 17.45 -7.04
CA PRO A 165 7.47 16.29 -7.28
C PRO A 165 6.37 16.19 -6.22
N GLY A 166 5.17 15.76 -6.64
CA GLY A 166 4.08 15.34 -5.78
C GLY A 166 4.05 13.82 -5.61
N SER A 167 3.30 13.31 -4.64
CA SER A 167 3.10 11.87 -4.49
C SER A 167 1.67 11.53 -4.12
N ILE A 168 1.16 10.42 -4.68
CA ILE A 168 -0.08 9.76 -4.28
C ILE A 168 0.29 8.36 -3.80
N ALA A 169 0.15 8.13 -2.50
CA ALA A 169 0.41 6.84 -1.88
C ALA A 169 -0.90 6.12 -1.61
N ILE A 170 -1.01 4.86 -2.03
CA ILE A 170 -2.19 4.02 -1.89
C ILE A 170 -1.83 2.83 -1.01
N MET A 171 -2.49 2.71 0.15
CA MET A 171 -2.28 1.60 1.08
C MET A 171 -3.08 0.39 0.62
N SER A 172 -2.40 -0.53 -0.06
CA SER A 172 -2.94 -1.85 -0.38
C SER A 172 -2.69 -2.83 0.78
N SER A 173 -2.30 -4.04 0.50
CA SER A 173 -1.94 -5.11 1.44
C SER A 173 -1.20 -6.20 0.66
N GLN A 174 -0.50 -7.09 1.31
CA GLN A 174 -0.05 -8.34 0.69
C GLN A 174 -1.23 -9.14 0.11
N ALA A 175 -2.43 -9.02 0.70
CA ALA A 175 -3.69 -9.56 0.12
C ALA A 175 -4.09 -8.88 -1.21
N GLY A 176 -3.43 -7.81 -1.64
CA GLY A 176 -3.51 -7.22 -2.98
C GLY A 176 -2.41 -7.70 -3.94
N GLN A 177 -1.55 -8.62 -3.51
CA GLN A 177 -0.53 -9.31 -4.32
C GLN A 177 -0.84 -10.80 -4.48
N VAL A 178 -1.50 -11.40 -3.48
CA VAL A 178 -1.90 -12.80 -3.47
C VAL A 178 -3.26 -12.96 -2.81
N GLY A 179 -4.15 -13.81 -3.36
CA GLY A 179 -5.43 -14.14 -2.74
C GLY A 179 -5.23 -15.06 -1.54
N ILE A 180 -5.91 -14.76 -0.44
CA ILE A 180 -5.82 -15.50 0.82
C ILE A 180 -7.20 -16.07 1.16
N TYR A 181 -7.25 -17.30 1.66
CA TYR A 181 -8.47 -17.94 2.13
C TYR A 181 -9.21 -17.07 3.15
N GLY A 182 -10.52 -16.92 3.00
CA GLY A 182 -11.35 -16.08 3.88
C GLY A 182 -11.26 -14.57 3.58
N TYR A 183 -10.47 -14.15 2.59
CA TYR A 183 -10.33 -12.74 2.20
C TYR A 183 -10.81 -12.44 0.79
N THR A 184 -11.76 -13.19 0.25
CA THR A 184 -12.18 -13.06 -1.15
C THR A 184 -12.55 -11.62 -1.52
N ALA A 185 -13.47 -10.99 -0.79
CA ALA A 185 -13.88 -9.61 -1.05
C ALA A 185 -12.79 -8.60 -0.68
N TYR A 186 -12.06 -8.82 0.41
CA TYR A 186 -10.96 -7.96 0.82
C TYR A 186 -9.83 -7.97 -0.22
N SER A 187 -9.35 -9.16 -0.61
CA SER A 187 -8.32 -9.30 -1.64
C SER A 187 -8.75 -8.64 -2.94
N ALA A 188 -9.99 -8.86 -3.40
CA ALA A 188 -10.52 -8.22 -4.61
C ALA A 188 -10.41 -6.69 -4.52
N SER A 189 -10.80 -6.08 -3.37
CA SER A 189 -10.71 -4.64 -3.17
C SER A 189 -9.26 -4.13 -3.19
N LYS A 190 -8.32 -4.90 -2.62
CA LYS A 190 -6.90 -4.53 -2.56
C LYS A 190 -6.14 -4.76 -3.87
N PHE A 191 -6.53 -5.77 -4.67
CA PHE A 191 -6.05 -5.94 -6.05
C PHE A 191 -6.55 -4.81 -6.95
N ALA A 192 -7.80 -4.37 -6.80
CA ALA A 192 -8.34 -3.24 -7.55
C ALA A 192 -7.54 -1.95 -7.34
N LEU A 193 -7.00 -1.71 -6.13
CA LEU A 193 -6.11 -0.57 -5.85
C LEU A 193 -4.80 -0.65 -6.65
N ARG A 194 -4.32 -1.85 -6.98
CA ARG A 194 -3.15 -2.01 -7.86
C ARG A 194 -3.47 -1.54 -9.27
N GLY A 195 -4.58 -1.99 -9.85
CA GLY A 195 -5.01 -1.53 -11.18
C GLY A 195 -5.23 -0.01 -11.22
N LEU A 196 -5.86 0.56 -10.18
CA LEU A 196 -6.00 2.01 -10.02
C LEU A 196 -4.64 2.70 -10.05
N GLY A 197 -3.67 2.23 -9.25
CA GLY A 197 -2.35 2.85 -9.15
C GLY A 197 -1.54 2.75 -10.44
N GLU A 198 -1.56 1.58 -11.12
CA GLU A 198 -0.85 1.37 -12.39
C GLU A 198 -1.38 2.31 -13.48
N ALA A 199 -2.70 2.39 -13.66
CA ALA A 199 -3.31 3.29 -14.64
C ALA A 199 -3.06 4.77 -14.28
N LEU A 200 -3.26 5.14 -13.03
CA LEU A 200 -3.05 6.51 -12.54
C LEU A 200 -1.62 6.98 -12.76
N GLN A 201 -0.61 6.12 -12.54
CA GLN A 201 0.79 6.49 -12.75
C GLN A 201 1.05 6.97 -14.19
N HIS A 202 0.41 6.35 -15.18
CA HIS A 202 0.52 6.78 -16.57
C HIS A 202 -0.10 8.16 -16.81
N GLU A 203 -1.21 8.47 -16.14
CA GLU A 203 -1.93 9.73 -16.29
C GLU A 203 -1.22 10.92 -15.63
N VAL A 204 -0.42 10.69 -14.58
CA VAL A 204 0.13 11.76 -13.74
C VAL A 204 1.65 11.95 -13.84
N ILE A 205 2.36 11.04 -14.50
CA ILE A 205 3.84 11.09 -14.58
C ILE A 205 4.34 12.36 -15.27
N ALA A 206 3.60 12.85 -16.28
CA ALA A 206 3.95 14.09 -16.98
C ALA A 206 3.77 15.35 -16.10
N ASP A 207 2.93 15.28 -15.09
CA ASP A 207 2.72 16.35 -14.11
C ASP A 207 3.70 16.26 -12.91
N ASN A 208 4.73 15.39 -12.98
CA ASN A 208 5.71 15.15 -11.92
C ASN A 208 5.04 14.67 -10.61
N ILE A 209 4.00 13.85 -10.72
CA ILE A 209 3.35 13.17 -9.60
C ILE A 209 3.68 11.68 -9.68
N HIS A 210 4.11 11.12 -8.55
CA HIS A 210 4.52 9.73 -8.44
C HIS A 210 3.53 8.94 -7.59
N VAL A 211 3.10 7.79 -8.09
CA VAL A 211 2.23 6.88 -7.36
C VAL A 211 3.07 5.84 -6.61
N SER A 212 2.71 5.57 -5.36
CA SER A 212 3.32 4.52 -4.54
C SER A 212 2.23 3.57 -4.04
N LEU A 213 2.34 2.29 -4.40
CA LEU A 213 1.50 1.21 -3.87
C LEU A 213 2.23 0.53 -2.71
N ILE A 214 1.66 0.60 -1.52
CA ILE A 214 2.26 0.08 -0.29
C ILE A 214 1.57 -1.24 0.06
N PHE A 215 2.35 -2.29 0.33
CA PHE A 215 1.88 -3.64 0.60
C PHE A 215 2.32 -4.12 1.98
N PRO A 216 1.66 -3.68 3.06
CA PRO A 216 1.96 -4.18 4.40
C PRO A 216 1.49 -5.63 4.59
N PRO A 217 2.16 -6.41 5.44
CA PRO A 217 1.64 -7.64 6.03
C PRO A 217 0.60 -7.32 7.11
N ASP A 218 0.18 -8.33 7.86
CA ASP A 218 -0.54 -8.13 9.13
C ASP A 218 0.24 -7.13 9.99
N THR A 219 -0.44 -6.07 10.43
CA THR A 219 0.21 -4.96 11.15
C THR A 219 -0.51 -4.73 12.47
N GLU A 220 0.24 -4.70 13.56
CA GLU A 220 -0.27 -4.47 14.91
C GLU A 220 -1.00 -3.13 14.99
N THR A 221 -2.32 -3.19 14.91
CA THR A 221 -3.22 -2.04 14.90
C THR A 221 -4.54 -2.41 15.55
N PRO A 222 -5.31 -1.44 16.09
CA PRO A 222 -6.66 -1.72 16.57
C PRO A 222 -7.59 -2.35 15.52
N GLY A 223 -7.33 -2.08 14.23
CA GLY A 223 -8.07 -2.71 13.13
C GLY A 223 -7.79 -4.20 13.01
N LEU A 224 -6.53 -4.63 13.16
CA LEU A 224 -6.16 -6.04 13.13
C LEU A 224 -6.73 -6.80 14.35
N GLU A 225 -6.77 -6.17 15.52
CA GLU A 225 -7.37 -6.75 16.71
C GLU A 225 -8.87 -7.05 16.52
N GLU A 226 -9.61 -6.13 15.89
CA GLU A 226 -11.03 -6.34 15.55
C GLU A 226 -11.21 -7.42 14.48
N GLU A 227 -10.32 -7.49 13.51
CA GLU A 227 -10.33 -8.49 12.45
C GLU A 227 -10.11 -9.90 13.01
N HIS A 228 -9.15 -10.08 13.91
CA HIS A 228 -8.83 -11.36 14.50
C HIS A 228 -10.04 -12.01 15.23
N LYS A 229 -11.00 -11.22 15.72
CA LYS A 229 -12.22 -11.72 16.34
C LYS A 229 -13.14 -12.49 15.38
N ARG A 230 -13.02 -12.22 14.08
CA ARG A 230 -13.86 -12.80 13.02
C ARG A 230 -13.08 -13.69 12.06
N ARG A 231 -11.75 -13.75 12.18
CA ARG A 231 -10.88 -14.46 11.25
C ARG A 231 -11.15 -15.98 11.30
N PRO A 232 -11.48 -16.63 10.16
CA PRO A 232 -11.64 -18.08 10.11
C PRO A 232 -10.35 -18.79 10.56
N GLU A 233 -10.48 -19.92 11.24
CA GLU A 233 -9.34 -20.73 11.73
C GLU A 233 -8.37 -21.10 10.60
N LEU A 234 -8.92 -21.51 9.45
CA LEU A 234 -8.13 -21.88 8.27
C LEU A 234 -7.34 -20.68 7.68
N THR A 235 -7.90 -19.46 7.78
CA THR A 235 -7.18 -18.23 7.43
C THR A 235 -5.96 -18.03 8.34
N ASN A 236 -6.10 -18.27 9.65
CA ASN A 236 -4.98 -18.21 10.60
C ASN A 236 -3.89 -19.22 10.26
N ILE A 237 -4.27 -20.45 9.87
CA ILE A 237 -3.31 -21.49 9.49
C ILE A 237 -2.53 -21.09 8.22
N ILE A 238 -3.20 -20.53 7.23
CA ILE A 238 -2.61 -20.15 5.95
C ILE A 238 -1.79 -18.86 6.05
N ALA A 239 -2.33 -17.85 6.74
CA ALA A 239 -1.69 -16.55 6.91
C ALA A 239 -0.68 -16.49 8.07
N GLY A 240 -0.74 -17.44 9.00
CA GLY A 240 0.07 -17.45 10.22
C GLY A 240 1.59 -17.65 9.99
N SER A 241 2.00 -17.97 8.77
CA SER A 241 3.41 -17.98 8.38
C SER A 241 3.98 -16.58 8.12
N SER A 242 3.13 -15.56 7.91
CA SER A 242 3.53 -14.18 7.71
C SER A 242 3.73 -13.50 9.05
N GLY A 243 4.96 -13.12 9.38
CA GLY A 243 5.26 -12.37 10.59
C GLY A 243 4.55 -11.01 10.60
N GLY A 244 3.91 -10.66 11.72
CA GLY A 244 3.32 -9.33 11.94
C GLY A 244 4.38 -8.22 11.98
N MET A 245 3.98 -6.98 11.65
CA MET A 245 4.83 -5.80 11.78
C MET A 245 4.19 -4.76 12.70
N LYS A 246 5.03 -3.96 13.36
CA LYS A 246 4.56 -2.77 14.09
C LYS A 246 4.14 -1.67 13.11
N ALA A 247 3.14 -0.88 13.49
CA ALA A 247 2.65 0.23 12.68
C ALA A 247 3.76 1.24 12.33
N ASP A 248 4.68 1.52 13.26
CA ASP A 248 5.81 2.43 13.04
C ASP A 248 6.79 1.92 11.99
N ASP A 249 7.07 0.61 11.95
CA ASP A 249 7.95 0.01 10.96
C ASP A 249 7.34 0.07 9.55
N VAL A 250 6.03 -0.20 9.45
CA VAL A 250 5.28 -0.04 8.19
C VAL A 250 5.27 1.42 7.75
N ALA A 251 5.01 2.35 8.67
CA ALA A 251 5.01 3.80 8.39
C ALA A 251 6.36 4.27 7.86
N LYS A 252 7.47 3.83 8.46
CA LYS A 252 8.82 4.13 8.00
C LYS A 252 9.05 3.62 6.58
N LYS A 253 8.73 2.35 6.29
CA LYS A 253 8.86 1.77 4.94
C LYS A 253 8.02 2.51 3.92
N ALA A 254 6.78 2.85 4.27
CA ALA A 254 5.85 3.61 3.42
C ALA A 254 6.42 5.00 3.09
N LEU A 255 6.86 5.76 4.08
CA LEU A 255 7.43 7.09 3.87
C LEU A 255 8.76 7.04 3.09
N ASP A 256 9.61 6.06 3.34
CA ASP A 256 10.85 5.88 2.57
C ASP A 256 10.55 5.52 1.10
N GLY A 257 9.51 4.73 0.85
CA GLY A 257 9.00 4.46 -0.50
C GLY A 257 8.50 5.72 -1.19
N ILE A 258 7.66 6.51 -0.52
CA ILE A 258 7.13 7.80 -1.00
C ILE A 258 8.28 8.77 -1.33
N LYS A 259 9.20 8.97 -0.39
CA LYS A 259 10.38 9.86 -0.57
C LYS A 259 11.25 9.46 -1.76
N SER A 260 11.33 8.17 -2.03
CA SER A 260 12.13 7.60 -3.14
C SER A 260 11.34 7.47 -4.43
N ALA A 261 10.07 7.93 -4.48
CA ALA A 261 9.17 7.78 -5.62
C ALA A 261 9.07 6.34 -6.14
N LYS A 262 9.12 5.34 -5.25
CA LYS A 262 8.99 3.93 -5.60
C LYS A 262 7.53 3.62 -5.88
N PHE A 263 7.26 2.92 -7.00
CA PHE A 263 5.91 2.50 -7.34
C PHE A 263 5.44 1.35 -6.45
N ILE A 264 6.19 0.25 -6.36
CA ILE A 264 5.93 -0.88 -5.46
C ILE A 264 6.74 -0.71 -4.17
N VAL A 265 6.06 -0.69 -3.03
CA VAL A 265 6.66 -0.51 -1.70
C VAL A 265 6.32 -1.71 -0.82
N PRO A 266 7.13 -2.77 -0.83
CA PRO A 266 6.99 -3.87 0.12
C PRO A 266 7.46 -3.44 1.51
N CYS A 267 6.79 -3.92 2.55
CA CYS A 267 7.12 -3.54 3.93
C CYS A 267 8.07 -4.54 4.61
N ASN A 268 8.02 -5.82 4.21
CA ASN A 268 8.87 -6.89 4.74
C ASN A 268 9.51 -7.73 3.61
N PHE A 269 10.28 -8.74 3.99
CA PHE A 269 10.96 -9.63 3.04
C PHE A 269 9.97 -10.43 2.19
N GLU A 270 8.91 -10.99 2.78
CA GLU A 270 7.88 -11.73 2.05
C GLU A 270 7.17 -10.85 1.02
N GLY A 271 6.80 -9.62 1.40
CA GLY A 271 6.24 -8.63 0.49
C GLY A 271 7.19 -8.28 -0.67
N ALA A 272 8.51 -8.27 -0.43
CA ALA A 272 9.51 -8.08 -1.49
C ALA A 272 9.54 -9.27 -2.45
N MET A 273 9.47 -10.50 -1.94
CA MET A 273 9.37 -11.71 -2.77
C MET A 273 8.08 -11.73 -3.59
N LEU A 274 6.95 -11.37 -2.97
CA LEU A 274 5.67 -11.23 -3.67
C LEU A 274 5.73 -10.13 -4.74
N ALA A 275 6.42 -9.02 -4.48
CA ALA A 275 6.61 -7.95 -5.47
C ALA A 275 7.32 -8.47 -6.73
N VAL A 276 8.38 -9.27 -6.57
CA VAL A 276 9.07 -9.92 -7.70
C VAL A 276 8.16 -10.94 -8.40
N ALA A 277 7.47 -11.80 -7.62
CA ALA A 277 6.59 -12.84 -8.17
C ALA A 277 5.39 -12.27 -8.95
N THR A 278 4.95 -11.08 -8.61
CA THR A 278 3.76 -10.43 -9.18
C THR A 278 4.07 -9.12 -9.91
N ALA A 279 5.32 -8.88 -10.30
CA ALA A 279 5.75 -7.64 -10.95
C ALA A 279 4.90 -7.28 -12.18
N GLY A 280 4.66 -8.22 -13.08
CA GLY A 280 3.81 -8.02 -14.26
C GLY A 280 4.27 -6.85 -15.11
N LEU A 281 3.38 -5.88 -15.32
CA LEU A 281 3.66 -4.64 -16.05
C LEU A 281 3.74 -3.41 -15.12
N SER A 282 3.90 -3.62 -13.82
CA SER A 282 4.04 -2.52 -12.87
C SER A 282 5.29 -1.67 -13.17
N PRO A 283 5.21 -0.34 -13.05
CA PRO A 283 6.35 0.53 -13.27
C PRO A 283 7.53 0.20 -12.37
N GLN A 284 8.73 0.09 -12.96
CA GLN A 284 9.97 -0.16 -12.23
C GLN A 284 11.00 0.93 -12.55
N SER A 285 11.53 1.58 -11.51
CA SER A 285 12.52 2.65 -11.63
C SER A 285 13.93 2.24 -11.21
N SER A 286 14.08 1.05 -10.63
CA SER A 286 15.38 0.53 -10.17
C SER A 286 15.92 -0.52 -11.15
N PRO A 287 17.08 -0.28 -11.79
CA PRO A 287 17.69 -1.29 -12.69
C PRO A 287 17.98 -2.61 -11.99
N LEU A 288 18.41 -2.56 -10.72
CA LEU A 288 18.70 -3.76 -9.94
C LEU A 288 17.43 -4.56 -9.66
N MET A 289 16.33 -3.90 -9.27
CA MET A 289 15.05 -4.58 -9.06
C MET A 289 14.50 -5.13 -10.36
N ALA A 290 14.57 -4.39 -11.46
CA ALA A 290 14.19 -4.89 -12.79
C ALA A 290 14.99 -6.15 -13.18
N PHE A 291 16.28 -6.18 -12.87
CA PHE A 291 17.12 -7.36 -13.09
C PHE A 291 16.64 -8.55 -12.24
N LEU A 292 16.37 -8.33 -10.96
CA LEU A 292 15.85 -9.36 -10.06
C LEU A 292 14.48 -9.89 -10.53
N GLU A 293 13.59 -9.00 -11.00
CA GLU A 293 12.28 -9.36 -11.54
C GLU A 293 12.41 -10.22 -12.80
N VAL A 294 13.26 -9.83 -13.75
CA VAL A 294 13.48 -10.56 -15.01
C VAL A 294 14.14 -11.91 -14.79
N VAL A 295 15.21 -11.96 -13.98
CA VAL A 295 15.98 -13.21 -13.76
C VAL A 295 15.27 -14.13 -12.76
N GLY A 296 14.62 -13.53 -11.74
CA GLY A 296 13.94 -14.27 -10.68
C GLY A 296 12.55 -14.79 -11.03
N ALA A 297 11.92 -14.28 -12.10
CA ALA A 297 10.52 -14.57 -12.43
C ALA A 297 10.17 -16.06 -12.47
N GLY A 298 10.99 -16.86 -13.16
CA GLY A 298 10.78 -18.32 -13.26
C GLY A 298 10.89 -19.03 -11.92
N LEU A 299 11.91 -18.69 -11.13
CA LEU A 299 12.11 -19.26 -9.79
C LEU A 299 10.97 -18.87 -8.85
N MET A 300 10.56 -17.62 -8.87
CA MET A 300 9.44 -17.13 -8.05
C MET A 300 8.11 -17.79 -8.45
N ARG A 301 7.89 -18.03 -9.76
CA ARG A 301 6.70 -18.78 -10.21
C ARG A 301 6.73 -20.22 -9.71
N PHE A 302 7.88 -20.90 -9.77
CA PHE A 302 8.03 -22.25 -9.23
C PHE A 302 7.72 -22.27 -7.72
N ALA A 303 8.31 -21.36 -6.95
CA ALA A 303 8.03 -21.25 -5.52
C ALA A 303 6.52 -21.00 -5.25
N ALA A 304 5.89 -20.11 -6.00
CA ALA A 304 4.46 -19.86 -5.88
C ALA A 304 3.59 -21.09 -6.15
N ILE A 305 3.97 -21.96 -7.10
CA ILE A 305 3.27 -23.23 -7.35
C ILE A 305 3.41 -24.17 -6.16
N CYS A 306 4.61 -24.25 -5.55
CA CYS A 306 4.82 -25.05 -4.33
C CYS A 306 3.98 -24.53 -3.15
N PHE A 307 3.89 -23.22 -2.97
CA PHE A 307 3.02 -22.62 -1.94
C PHE A 307 1.54 -22.92 -2.21
N GLN A 308 1.06 -22.78 -3.44
CA GLN A 308 -0.32 -23.12 -3.80
C GLN A 308 -0.64 -24.59 -3.54
N TRP A 309 0.27 -25.50 -3.90
CA TRP A 309 0.11 -26.92 -3.62
C TRP A 309 0.00 -27.19 -2.10
N ASN A 310 0.87 -26.57 -1.29
CA ASN A 310 0.84 -26.70 0.15
C ASN A 310 -0.47 -26.15 0.75
N TRP A 311 -0.95 -25.00 0.26
CA TRP A 311 -2.21 -24.41 0.72
C TRP A 311 -3.41 -25.31 0.39
N PHE A 312 -3.49 -25.83 -0.85
CA PHE A 312 -4.57 -26.76 -1.22
C PHE A 312 -4.55 -28.02 -0.38
N SER A 313 -3.38 -28.64 -0.17
CA SER A 313 -3.24 -29.80 0.72
C SER A 313 -3.66 -29.51 2.17
N THR A 314 -3.33 -28.32 2.66
CA THR A 314 -3.72 -27.86 4.00
C THR A 314 -5.24 -27.69 4.11
N ILE A 315 -5.87 -27.05 3.12
CA ILE A 315 -7.31 -26.83 3.04
C ILE A 315 -8.06 -28.17 2.98
N GLU A 316 -7.66 -29.05 2.05
CA GLU A 316 -8.27 -30.39 1.91
C GLU A 316 -8.15 -31.22 3.20
N SER A 317 -6.98 -31.20 3.84
CA SER A 317 -6.73 -31.90 5.09
C SER A 317 -7.58 -31.37 6.25
N TYR A 318 -7.78 -30.06 6.31
CA TYR A 318 -8.63 -29.41 7.31
C TYR A 318 -10.08 -29.88 7.18
N TYR A 319 -10.66 -29.84 5.98
CA TYR A 319 -12.02 -30.28 5.75
C TYR A 319 -12.21 -31.79 5.90
N ALA A 320 -11.20 -32.59 5.55
CA ALA A 320 -11.26 -34.05 5.77
C ALA A 320 -11.29 -34.40 7.26
N LYS A 321 -10.60 -33.65 8.12
CA LYS A 321 -10.63 -33.81 9.58
C LYS A 321 -11.99 -33.39 10.14
N LYS A 322 -12.53 -32.25 9.69
CA LYS A 322 -13.82 -31.73 10.13
C LYS A 322 -14.95 -32.72 9.84
N LYS A 323 -15.00 -33.29 8.61
CA LYS A 323 -15.99 -34.34 8.24
C LYS A 323 -15.92 -35.60 9.06
N LYS A 324 -14.79 -35.93 9.69
CA LYS A 324 -14.65 -37.12 10.55
C LYS A 324 -15.08 -36.85 11.98
N SER A 325 -15.22 -35.59 12.38
CA SER A 325 -15.65 -35.17 13.71
C SER A 325 -17.14 -34.87 13.82
N GLU A 326 -17.83 -34.75 12.68
CA GLU A 326 -19.30 -34.69 12.52
C GLU A 326 -19.85 -36.12 12.34
#